data_95985917d73d9c0eb3d5bf0b8f12eb3e
#
_entry.id   95985917d73d9c0eb3d5bf0b8f12eb3e
#
_cell.length_a   1.000
_cell.length_b   1.000
_cell.length_c   1.000
_cell.angle_alpha   90.00
_cell.angle_beta   90.00
_cell.angle_gamma   90.00
#
_symmetry.space_group_name_H-M   'P 1'
#
loop_
_entity.id
_entity.type
_entity.pdbx_description
1 polymer ?
#
loop_
_entity_poly.entity_id
_entity_poly.type
_entity_poly.pdbx_seq_one_letter_code
_entity_poly.pdbx_strand_id
1 'polypeptide(L)'
;IMERLFHKLDDKAKTLNKENGQSFIENLGLAMEDIYTNQRELLEQATLQDRRKAFQFAYLSLLQEENIQANHQITPDSIGLILGFLVQRFLEHKKEMHIVDIASGAGHLSAAVKEVLSDKTIMHHLIEVDPVLSRVSVHLANFLEIPFDVYPQDAIMPLPLEEADVVIGD
;
A
#
# COMPACT_ATOMS: atom_id res chain seq x y z
N ILE A 1 -18.18 -1.59 -6.85
CA ILE A 1 -17.30 -2.48 -6.05
C ILE A 1 -16.41 -1.65 -5.12
N MET A 2 -15.70 -0.66 -5.65
CA MET A 2 -14.79 0.22 -4.87
C MET A 2 -15.49 0.83 -3.65
N GLU A 3 -16.63 1.47 -3.83
CA GLU A 3 -17.40 2.10 -2.75
C GLU A 3 -17.82 1.10 -1.66
N ARG A 4 -18.23 -0.11 -2.08
CA ARG A 4 -18.59 -1.17 -1.14
C ARG A 4 -17.40 -1.65 -0.31
N LEU A 5 -16.22 -1.77 -0.93
CA LEU A 5 -14.98 -2.08 -0.22
C LEU A 5 -14.59 -0.97 0.74
N PHE A 6 -14.68 0.29 0.30
CA PHE A 6 -14.42 1.44 1.16
C PHE A 6 -15.28 1.42 2.42
N HIS A 7 -16.60 1.31 2.28
CA HIS A 7 -17.50 1.27 3.44
C HIS A 7 -17.18 0.13 4.39
N LYS A 8 -16.88 -1.06 3.87
CA LYS A 8 -16.52 -2.19 4.73
C LYS A 8 -15.19 -1.97 5.49
N LEU A 9 -14.20 -1.40 4.85
CA LEU A 9 -12.93 -1.03 5.50
C LEU A 9 -13.14 0.03 6.57
N ASP A 10 -13.83 1.09 6.22
CA ASP A 10 -14.09 2.24 7.11
C ASP A 10 -14.91 1.83 8.34
N ASP A 11 -16.02 1.14 8.14
CA ASP A 11 -16.88 0.64 9.22
C ASP A 11 -16.14 -0.31 10.15
N LYS A 12 -15.39 -1.25 9.60
CA LYS A 12 -14.62 -2.22 10.40
C LYS A 12 -13.52 -1.55 11.19
N ALA A 13 -12.75 -0.66 10.57
CA ALA A 13 -11.68 0.08 11.26
C ALA A 13 -12.24 0.96 12.38
N LYS A 14 -13.34 1.66 12.14
CA LYS A 14 -14.03 2.48 13.15
C LYS A 14 -14.56 1.64 14.33
N THR A 15 -15.10 0.47 14.05
CA THR A 15 -15.54 -0.47 15.09
C THR A 15 -14.34 -0.91 15.94
N LEU A 16 -13.24 -1.29 15.31
CA LEU A 16 -12.02 -1.69 16.01
C LEU A 16 -11.43 -0.54 16.84
N ASN A 17 -11.47 0.70 16.36
CA ASN A 17 -11.02 1.88 17.11
C ASN A 17 -11.76 2.06 18.43
N LYS A 18 -13.02 1.66 18.50
CA LYS A 18 -13.84 1.71 19.72
C LYS A 18 -13.56 0.56 20.68
N GLU A 19 -13.15 -0.61 20.15
CA GLU A 19 -13.00 -1.85 20.90
C GLU A 19 -11.59 -2.07 21.43
N ASN A 20 -10.57 -1.60 20.72
CA ASN A 20 -9.18 -1.79 21.10
C ASN A 20 -8.46 -0.44 21.27
N GLY A 21 -7.32 -0.44 21.94
CA GLY A 21 -6.49 0.75 22.15
C GLY A 21 -5.44 0.97 21.06
N GLN A 22 -5.57 0.31 19.90
CA GLN A 22 -4.60 0.43 18.82
C GLN A 22 -4.82 1.69 17.99
N SER A 23 -3.79 2.09 17.22
CA SER A 23 -3.89 3.22 16.30
C SER A 23 -4.89 2.95 15.17
N PHE A 24 -5.45 4.01 14.60
CA PHE A 24 -6.37 3.88 13.47
C PHE A 24 -5.74 3.15 12.28
N ILE A 25 -4.43 3.34 12.05
CA ILE A 25 -3.74 2.72 10.92
C ILE A 25 -3.54 1.21 11.13
N GLU A 26 -3.27 0.77 12.36
CA GLU A 26 -3.26 -0.66 12.69
C GLU A 26 -4.64 -1.28 12.50
N ASN A 27 -5.68 -0.58 12.91
CA ASN A 27 -7.06 -1.04 12.75
C ASN A 27 -7.48 -1.10 11.28
N LEU A 28 -6.99 -0.19 10.44
CA LEU A 28 -7.18 -0.30 8.99
C LEU A 28 -6.48 -1.53 8.42
N GLY A 29 -5.26 -1.85 8.88
CA GLY A 29 -4.57 -3.09 8.54
C GLY A 29 -5.37 -4.33 8.91
N LEU A 30 -5.91 -4.38 10.13
CA LEU A 30 -6.77 -5.47 10.59
C LEU A 30 -8.08 -5.56 9.80
N ALA A 31 -8.66 -4.44 9.40
CA ALA A 31 -9.85 -4.42 8.54
C ALA A 31 -9.56 -5.02 7.15
N MET A 32 -8.40 -4.69 6.58
CA MET A 32 -7.96 -5.31 5.31
C MET A 32 -7.76 -6.82 5.44
N GLU A 33 -7.14 -7.27 6.53
CA GLU A 33 -6.95 -8.69 6.82
C GLU A 33 -8.29 -9.42 6.95
N ASP A 34 -9.26 -8.83 7.64
CA ASP A 34 -10.60 -9.42 7.79
C ASP A 34 -11.29 -9.60 6.44
N ILE A 35 -11.26 -8.60 5.57
CA ILE A 35 -11.85 -8.71 4.24
C ILE A 35 -11.09 -9.75 3.40
N TYR A 36 -9.78 -9.74 3.43
CA TYR A 36 -8.96 -10.72 2.71
C TYR A 36 -9.25 -12.15 3.14
N THR A 37 -9.40 -12.38 4.44
CA THR A 37 -9.63 -13.71 4.99
C THR A 37 -11.08 -14.18 4.84
N ASN A 38 -12.06 -13.31 5.10
CA ASN A 38 -13.45 -13.67 5.29
C ASN A 38 -14.39 -13.23 4.16
N GLN A 39 -13.93 -12.39 3.24
CA GLN A 39 -14.78 -11.81 2.18
C GLN A 39 -14.10 -11.87 0.80
N ARG A 40 -13.46 -12.99 0.50
CA ARG A 40 -12.72 -13.22 -0.76
C ARG A 40 -13.55 -12.94 -2.01
N GLU A 41 -14.81 -13.34 -2.04
CA GLU A 41 -15.70 -13.11 -3.18
C GLU A 41 -15.83 -11.63 -3.54
N LEU A 42 -15.81 -10.74 -2.55
CA LEU A 42 -15.85 -9.30 -2.80
C LEU A 42 -14.53 -8.80 -3.41
N LEU A 43 -13.40 -9.32 -2.94
CA LEU A 43 -12.10 -8.97 -3.52
C LEU A 43 -11.97 -9.49 -4.95
N GLU A 44 -12.40 -10.69 -5.24
CA GLU A 44 -12.33 -11.28 -6.58
C GLU A 44 -13.11 -10.48 -7.63
N GLN A 45 -14.17 -9.77 -7.22
CA GLN A 45 -14.94 -8.88 -8.09
C GLN A 45 -14.30 -7.51 -8.29
N ALA A 46 -13.27 -7.16 -7.51
CA ALA A 46 -12.64 -5.84 -7.49
C ALA A 46 -11.35 -5.84 -8.32
N THR A 47 -11.17 -4.79 -9.10
CA THR A 47 -9.90 -4.53 -9.78
C THR A 47 -8.84 -4.04 -8.79
N LEU A 48 -7.57 -4.06 -9.18
CA LEU A 48 -6.49 -3.45 -8.38
C LEU A 48 -6.79 -1.98 -8.06
N GLN A 49 -7.30 -1.24 -9.03
CA GLN A 49 -7.70 0.16 -8.86
C GLN A 49 -8.81 0.31 -7.81
N ASP A 50 -9.85 -0.54 -7.87
CA ASP A 50 -10.93 -0.52 -6.88
C ASP A 50 -10.41 -0.72 -5.45
N ARG A 51 -9.54 -1.71 -5.27
CA ARG A 51 -8.96 -2.05 -3.97
C ARG A 51 -8.06 -0.92 -3.46
N ARG A 52 -7.17 -0.41 -4.31
CA ARG A 52 -6.26 0.69 -3.96
C ARG A 52 -7.02 1.96 -3.59
N LYS A 53 -8.04 2.32 -4.36
CA LYS A 53 -8.89 3.49 -4.07
C LYS A 53 -9.70 3.31 -2.79
N ALA A 54 -10.24 2.11 -2.54
CA ALA A 54 -10.95 1.83 -1.30
C ALA A 54 -10.05 2.01 -0.07
N PHE A 55 -8.83 1.49 -0.13
CA PHE A 55 -7.81 1.72 0.91
C PHE A 55 -7.50 3.21 1.10
N GLN A 56 -7.24 3.93 0.01
CA GLN A 56 -6.92 5.35 0.04
C GLN A 56 -8.03 6.16 0.72
N PHE A 57 -9.27 5.94 0.33
CA PHE A 57 -10.40 6.68 0.91
C PHE A 57 -10.65 6.31 2.37
N ALA A 58 -10.50 5.05 2.75
CA ALA A 58 -10.60 4.64 4.14
C ALA A 58 -9.49 5.28 5.00
N TYR A 59 -8.27 5.30 4.49
CA TYR A 59 -7.15 5.97 5.14
C TYR A 59 -7.41 7.45 5.37
N LEU A 60 -7.87 8.17 4.34
CA LEU A 60 -8.19 9.60 4.43
C LEU A 60 -9.38 9.88 5.37
N SER A 61 -10.40 9.03 5.37
CA SER A 61 -11.53 9.12 6.28
C SER A 61 -11.09 9.04 7.75
N LEU A 62 -10.25 8.05 8.06
CA LEU A 62 -9.74 7.84 9.41
C LEU A 62 -8.79 8.97 9.87
N LEU A 63 -7.97 9.51 8.97
CA LEU A 63 -7.13 10.68 9.26
C LEU A 63 -7.96 11.92 9.67
N GLN A 64 -9.07 12.16 8.98
CA GLN A 64 -9.95 13.28 9.26
C GLN A 64 -10.61 13.16 10.64
N GLU A 65 -11.04 11.96 11.03
CA GLU A 65 -11.68 11.72 12.32
C GLU A 65 -10.72 11.87 13.51
N GLU A 66 -9.49 11.40 13.35
CA GLU A 66 -8.49 11.39 14.42
C GLU A 66 -7.79 12.75 14.60
N ASN A 67 -8.02 13.72 13.74
CA ASN A 67 -7.34 15.03 13.77
C ASN A 67 -5.81 14.91 13.77
N ILE A 68 -5.28 13.88 13.09
CA ILE A 68 -3.86 13.52 13.12
C ILE A 68 -3.05 14.44 12.22
N GLN A 69 -1.94 14.93 12.77
CA GLN A 69 -1.02 15.79 12.05
C GLN A 69 -0.29 15.08 10.89
N ALA A 70 0.24 15.89 10.00
CA ALA A 70 0.80 15.62 8.69
C ALA A 70 1.82 14.46 8.53
N ASN A 71 2.30 13.85 9.61
CA ASN A 71 3.34 12.81 9.55
C ASN A 71 2.88 11.45 8.98
N HIS A 72 1.57 11.29 8.76
CA HIS A 72 0.98 10.07 8.20
C HIS A 72 0.24 10.36 6.89
N GLN A 73 0.67 11.38 6.16
CA GLN A 73 0.08 11.68 4.85
C GLN A 73 0.32 10.52 3.88
N ILE A 74 -0.71 10.23 3.10
CA ILE A 74 -0.60 9.30 1.99
C ILE A 74 -0.12 10.07 0.76
N THR A 75 0.81 9.47 0.01
CA THR A 75 1.30 10.04 -1.24
C THR A 75 0.15 10.29 -2.22
N PRO A 76 0.02 11.48 -2.81
CA PRO A 76 -0.99 11.73 -3.82
C PRO A 76 -0.87 10.79 -5.02
N ASP A 77 -2.00 10.36 -5.56
CA ASP A 77 -2.06 9.48 -6.73
C ASP A 77 -1.24 10.01 -7.91
N SER A 78 -1.24 11.33 -8.12
CA SER A 78 -0.51 11.97 -9.22
C SER A 78 0.98 11.67 -9.19
N ILE A 79 1.58 11.57 -8.01
CA ILE A 79 3.00 11.22 -7.86
C ILE A 79 3.24 9.78 -8.30
N GLY A 80 2.43 8.84 -7.83
CA GLY A 80 2.53 7.44 -8.24
C GLY A 80 2.30 7.24 -9.74
N LEU A 81 1.36 7.96 -10.32
CA LEU A 81 1.08 7.91 -11.76
C LEU A 81 2.25 8.47 -12.58
N ILE A 82 2.83 9.60 -12.16
CA ILE A 82 3.99 10.19 -12.83
C ILE A 82 5.20 9.26 -12.74
N LEU A 83 5.50 8.73 -11.55
CA LEU A 83 6.62 7.79 -11.37
C LEU A 83 6.41 6.52 -12.20
N GLY A 84 5.22 5.95 -12.20
CA GLY A 84 4.88 4.80 -13.02
C GLY A 84 5.05 5.08 -14.51
N PHE A 85 4.62 6.23 -14.99
CA PHE A 85 4.82 6.66 -16.36
C PHE A 85 6.30 6.81 -16.72
N LEU A 86 7.10 7.41 -15.85
CA LEU A 86 8.55 7.55 -16.07
C LEU A 86 9.23 6.19 -16.14
N VAL A 87 8.91 5.28 -15.24
CA VAL A 87 9.44 3.90 -15.27
C VAL A 87 9.04 3.20 -16.58
N GLN A 88 7.77 3.31 -16.97
CA GLN A 88 7.27 2.79 -18.23
C GLN A 88 8.08 3.32 -19.43
N ARG A 89 8.35 4.61 -19.42
CA ARG A 89 9.05 5.29 -20.52
C ARG A 89 10.52 4.91 -20.61
N PHE A 90 11.22 4.86 -19.46
CA PHE A 90 12.66 4.61 -19.44
C PHE A 90 13.02 3.12 -19.46
N LEU A 91 12.13 2.25 -18.98
CA LEU A 91 12.34 0.82 -18.90
C LEU A 91 11.29 0.02 -19.69
N GLU A 92 10.80 0.58 -20.80
CA GLU A 92 9.79 -0.02 -21.66
C GLU A 92 10.14 -1.45 -22.10
N HIS A 93 11.40 -1.70 -22.38
CA HIS A 93 11.92 -2.99 -22.84
C HIS A 93 12.01 -4.04 -21.72
N LYS A 94 11.99 -3.66 -20.46
CA LYS A 94 12.03 -4.58 -19.32
C LYS A 94 10.63 -5.08 -18.97
N LYS A 95 10.45 -6.40 -18.95
CA LYS A 95 9.21 -7.05 -18.50
C LYS A 95 9.24 -7.42 -17.04
N GLU A 96 10.41 -7.70 -16.50
CA GLU A 96 10.65 -8.01 -15.10
C GLU A 96 11.61 -6.98 -14.50
N MET A 97 11.30 -6.49 -13.32
CA MET A 97 12.16 -5.48 -12.65
C MET A 97 12.05 -5.54 -11.15
N HIS A 98 13.11 -5.09 -10.48
CA HIS A 98 13.16 -4.83 -9.05
C HIS A 98 12.99 -3.33 -8.81
N ILE A 99 11.96 -2.96 -8.03
CA ILE A 99 11.73 -1.58 -7.59
C ILE A 99 11.88 -1.54 -6.07
N VAL A 100 12.73 -0.65 -5.59
CA VAL A 100 12.93 -0.39 -4.16
C VAL A 100 12.21 0.90 -3.80
N ASP A 101 11.33 0.83 -2.81
CA ASP A 101 10.63 1.97 -2.23
C ASP A 101 11.24 2.28 -0.86
N ILE A 102 12.00 3.36 -0.79
CA ILE A 102 12.64 3.81 0.45
C ILE A 102 11.65 4.64 1.27
N ALA A 103 11.58 4.39 2.58
CA ALA A 103 10.60 5.02 3.46
C ALA A 103 9.15 4.79 2.96
N SER A 104 8.82 3.53 2.67
CA SER A 104 7.61 3.14 1.93
C SER A 104 6.29 3.41 2.66
N GLY A 105 6.31 3.70 3.95
CA GLY A 105 5.09 3.86 4.73
C GLY A 105 4.20 2.61 4.64
N ALA A 106 2.93 2.79 4.37
CA ALA A 106 1.98 1.69 4.18
C ALA A 106 2.07 1.01 2.79
N GLY A 107 2.90 1.53 1.87
CA GLY A 107 3.12 0.95 0.54
C GLY A 107 2.22 1.49 -0.57
N HIS A 108 1.51 2.58 -0.33
CA HIS A 108 0.56 3.14 -1.30
C HIS A 108 1.24 3.64 -2.58
N LEU A 109 2.44 4.24 -2.49
CA LEU A 109 3.20 4.70 -3.65
C LEU A 109 3.54 3.53 -4.58
N SER A 110 4.09 2.44 -4.04
CA SER A 110 4.38 1.22 -4.79
C SER A 110 3.14 0.61 -5.42
N ALA A 111 2.00 0.62 -4.72
CA ALA A 111 0.73 0.15 -5.25
C ALA A 111 0.25 1.00 -6.46
N ALA A 112 0.38 2.32 -6.38
CA ALA A 112 0.03 3.23 -7.48
C ALA A 112 0.93 3.02 -8.70
N VAL A 113 2.23 2.84 -8.48
CA VAL A 113 3.19 2.51 -9.55
C VAL A 113 2.84 1.18 -10.22
N LYS A 114 2.51 0.14 -9.44
CA LYS A 114 2.11 -1.16 -9.99
C LYS A 114 0.84 -1.05 -10.84
N GLU A 115 -0.10 -0.23 -10.47
CA GLU A 115 -1.33 -0.02 -11.26
C GLU A 115 -1.01 0.50 -12.66
N VAL A 116 -0.05 1.43 -12.79
CA VAL A 116 0.41 1.92 -14.10
C VAL A 116 1.19 0.85 -14.87
N LEU A 117 2.00 0.05 -14.17
CA LEU A 117 2.87 -0.98 -14.75
C LEU A 117 2.21 -2.38 -14.69
N SER A 118 0.91 -2.45 -14.92
CA SER A 118 0.13 -3.69 -14.77
C SER A 118 0.56 -4.82 -15.69
N ASP A 119 1.21 -4.52 -16.81
CA ASP A 119 1.75 -5.46 -17.80
C ASP A 119 3.14 -6.01 -17.44
N LYS A 120 3.75 -5.51 -16.38
CA LYS A 120 5.10 -5.89 -15.95
C LYS A 120 5.07 -6.76 -14.68
N THR A 121 6.05 -7.66 -14.59
CA THR A 121 6.32 -8.40 -13.35
C THR A 121 7.29 -7.60 -12.50
N ILE A 122 6.83 -7.14 -11.34
CA ILE A 122 7.62 -6.29 -10.46
C ILE A 122 7.85 -7.01 -9.13
N MET A 123 9.12 -7.10 -8.74
CA MET A 123 9.53 -7.43 -7.38
C MET A 123 9.65 -6.13 -6.59
N HIS A 124 8.64 -5.86 -5.76
CA HIS A 124 8.60 -4.66 -4.91
C HIS A 124 9.32 -4.91 -3.59
N HIS A 125 10.32 -4.09 -3.30
CA HIS A 125 11.07 -4.12 -2.04
C HIS A 125 10.76 -2.83 -1.26
N LEU A 126 9.99 -2.97 -0.19
CA LEU A 126 9.54 -1.85 0.64
C LEU A 126 10.39 -1.77 1.90
N ILE A 127 11.02 -0.63 2.12
CA ILE A 127 11.84 -0.37 3.30
C ILE A 127 11.10 0.63 4.17
N GLU A 128 10.73 0.21 5.38
CA GLU A 128 10.04 1.05 6.35
C GLU A 128 10.51 0.75 7.76
N VAL A 129 11.00 1.79 8.44
CA VAL A 129 11.55 1.66 9.79
C VAL A 129 10.45 1.56 10.86
N ASP A 130 9.29 2.17 10.61
CA ASP A 130 8.17 2.11 11.55
C ASP A 130 7.53 0.71 11.51
N PRO A 131 7.55 -0.03 12.65
CA PRO A 131 7.03 -1.39 12.68
C PRO A 131 5.52 -1.47 12.45
N VAL A 132 4.76 -0.44 12.79
CA VAL A 132 3.32 -0.38 12.54
C VAL A 132 3.05 -0.26 11.03
N LEU A 133 3.70 0.69 10.37
CA LEU A 133 3.56 0.90 8.93
C LEU A 133 4.06 -0.31 8.14
N SER A 134 5.15 -0.95 8.56
CA SER A 134 5.63 -2.20 7.96
C SER A 134 4.58 -3.30 8.00
N ARG A 135 3.92 -3.50 9.15
CA ARG A 135 2.83 -4.49 9.26
C ARG A 135 1.63 -4.13 8.39
N VAL A 136 1.24 -2.87 8.35
CA VAL A 136 0.13 -2.40 7.51
C VAL A 136 0.43 -2.63 6.03
N SER A 137 1.67 -2.44 5.59
CA SER A 137 2.05 -2.71 4.20
C SER A 137 1.94 -4.19 3.82
N VAL A 138 2.17 -5.10 4.77
CA VAL A 138 1.91 -6.54 4.55
C VAL A 138 0.42 -6.83 4.37
N HIS A 139 -0.43 -6.22 5.19
CA HIS A 139 -1.88 -6.34 5.03
C HIS A 139 -2.36 -5.72 3.71
N LEU A 140 -1.80 -4.58 3.32
CA LEU A 140 -2.09 -3.95 2.03
C LEU A 140 -1.68 -4.85 0.87
N ALA A 141 -0.49 -5.45 0.92
CA ALA A 141 -0.01 -6.39 -0.10
C ALA A 141 -1.01 -7.54 -0.33
N ASN A 142 -1.48 -8.15 0.74
CA ASN A 142 -2.47 -9.22 0.68
C ASN A 142 -3.82 -8.73 0.12
N PHE A 143 -4.29 -7.59 0.60
CA PHE A 143 -5.56 -6.99 0.15
C PHE A 143 -5.54 -6.60 -1.33
N LEU A 144 -4.40 -6.11 -1.83
CA LEU A 144 -4.19 -5.77 -3.23
C LEU A 144 -3.79 -6.97 -4.09
N GLU A 145 -3.35 -8.06 -3.47
CA GLU A 145 -2.72 -9.21 -4.13
C GLU A 145 -1.48 -8.80 -4.94
N ILE A 146 -0.67 -7.91 -4.37
CA ILE A 146 0.65 -7.53 -4.89
C ILE A 146 1.71 -8.11 -3.96
N PRO A 147 2.70 -8.87 -4.46
CA PRO A 147 3.75 -9.43 -3.62
C PRO A 147 4.76 -8.35 -3.24
N PHE A 148 4.63 -7.77 -2.05
CA PHE A 148 5.63 -6.88 -1.47
C PHE A 148 6.59 -7.67 -0.59
N ASP A 149 7.90 -7.46 -0.81
CA ASP A 149 8.94 -7.82 0.15
C ASP A 149 9.16 -6.65 1.09
N VAL A 150 8.74 -6.80 2.34
CA VAL A 150 8.79 -5.73 3.33
C VAL A 150 9.99 -5.92 4.24
N TYR A 151 10.81 -4.86 4.36
CA TYR A 151 12.01 -4.81 5.19
C TYR A 151 11.80 -3.79 6.31
N PRO A 152 11.51 -4.25 7.55
CA PRO A 152 11.29 -3.37 8.70
C PRO A 152 12.64 -2.87 9.27
N GLN A 153 13.30 -1.99 8.54
CA GLN A 153 14.64 -1.49 8.84
C GLN A 153 14.85 -0.08 8.34
N ASP A 154 15.94 0.56 8.78
CA ASP A 154 16.38 1.83 8.24
C ASP A 154 16.91 1.64 6.80
N ALA A 155 16.60 2.57 5.91
CA ALA A 155 17.01 2.53 4.51
C ALA A 155 18.53 2.60 4.29
N ILE A 156 19.28 3.04 5.29
CA ILE A 156 20.76 3.05 5.24
C ILE A 156 21.36 1.66 5.52
N MET A 157 20.59 0.73 6.03
CA MET A 157 21.04 -0.62 6.30
C MET A 157 21.11 -1.44 5.01
N PRO A 158 22.08 -2.37 4.89
CA PRO A 158 22.20 -3.23 3.72
C PRO A 158 20.93 -4.05 3.49
N LEU A 159 20.53 -4.16 2.23
CA LEU A 159 19.46 -5.05 1.78
C LEU A 159 20.04 -6.33 1.19
N PRO A 160 19.36 -7.47 1.33
CA PRO A 160 19.71 -8.72 0.64
C PRO A 160 19.28 -8.67 -0.83
N LEU A 161 19.67 -7.64 -1.55
CA LEU A 161 19.34 -7.35 -2.93
C LEU A 161 20.60 -6.86 -3.64
N GLU A 162 21.01 -7.57 -4.70
CA GLU A 162 22.24 -7.23 -5.44
C GLU A 162 22.04 -6.00 -6.34
N GLU A 163 20.89 -5.92 -7.00
CA GLU A 163 20.58 -4.85 -7.95
C GLU A 163 19.12 -4.40 -7.83
N ALA A 164 18.90 -3.11 -7.99
CA ALA A 164 17.59 -2.51 -8.19
C ALA A 164 17.56 -1.82 -9.56
N ASP A 165 16.48 -2.00 -10.30
CA ASP A 165 16.26 -1.29 -11.56
C ASP A 165 15.80 0.15 -11.31
N VAL A 166 15.03 0.36 -10.25
CA VAL A 166 14.46 1.65 -9.86
C VAL A 166 14.45 1.77 -8.34
N VAL A 167 14.77 2.96 -7.86
CA VAL A 167 14.54 3.36 -6.48
C VAL A 167 13.55 4.53 -6.49
N ILE A 168 12.48 4.39 -5.73
CA ILE A 168 11.44 5.42 -5.56
C ILE A 168 11.35 5.84 -4.09
N GLY A 169 10.71 6.96 -3.87
CA GLY A 169 10.42 7.50 -2.53
C GLY A 169 9.82 8.89 -2.65
N ASP A 170 9.16 9.35 -1.57
CA ASP A 170 8.61 10.70 -1.45
C ASP A 170 8.90 11.31 -0.06
#